data_af0085c63571f16089cd75aee2c39596
#
_entry.id   af0085c63571f16089cd75aee2c39596
#
_cell.length_a   1.000
_cell.length_b   1.000
_cell.length_c   1.000
_cell.angle_alpha   90.00
_cell.angle_beta   90.00
_cell.angle_gamma   90.00
#
_symmetry.space_group_name_H-M   'P 1'
#
loop_
_entity.id
_entity.type
_entity.pdbx_description
1 polymer ?
#
loop_
_entity_poly.entity_id
_entity_poly.type
_entity_poly.pdbx_seq_one_letter_code
_entity_poly.pdbx_strand_id
1 'polypeptide(L)'
;MKKLTALAFGIAVAVSLTGCGSLTGGKRIIRVSHAQSETHPAHLALLAFKEYVEEKLGDKYEVQIFPNELLGSAQKAIELTQTGAIDFVVAGTANLETFADVYEIFSMPYLFDSEEVYKSVMQDTEYMENVY
;
A
#
# COMPACT_ATOMS: atom_id res chain seq x y z
N MET A 1 -15.33 23.56 -51.43
CA MET A 1 -15.51 23.90 -50.02
C MET A 1 -15.73 22.68 -49.11
N LYS A 2 -16.54 21.67 -49.48
CA LYS A 2 -16.79 20.46 -48.66
C LYS A 2 -15.56 19.59 -48.36
N LYS A 3 -14.55 19.58 -49.27
CA LYS A 3 -13.31 18.76 -49.08
C LYS A 3 -12.28 19.40 -48.12
N LEU A 4 -12.25 20.74 -48.01
CA LEU A 4 -11.38 21.44 -47.07
C LEU A 4 -11.86 21.32 -45.62
N THR A 5 -13.18 21.30 -45.40
CA THR A 5 -13.76 21.13 -44.05
C THR A 5 -13.51 19.71 -43.48
N ALA A 6 -13.54 18.69 -44.34
CA ALA A 6 -13.23 17.32 -43.90
C ALA A 6 -11.75 17.14 -43.50
N LEU A 7 -10.83 17.82 -44.17
CA LEU A 7 -9.41 17.78 -43.85
C LEU A 7 -9.12 18.49 -42.50
N ALA A 8 -9.75 19.63 -42.24
CA ALA A 8 -9.60 20.38 -41.00
C ALA A 8 -10.13 19.60 -39.79
N PHE A 9 -11.22 18.84 -39.95
CA PHE A 9 -11.79 18.01 -38.89
C PHE A 9 -10.94 16.79 -38.57
N GLY A 10 -10.29 16.18 -39.56
CA GLY A 10 -9.35 15.07 -39.38
C GLY A 10 -8.08 15.44 -38.59
N ILE A 11 -7.55 16.65 -38.85
CA ILE A 11 -6.36 17.16 -38.11
C ILE A 11 -6.70 17.51 -36.67
N ALA A 12 -7.88 18.06 -36.40
CA ALA A 12 -8.33 18.41 -35.04
C ALA A 12 -8.50 17.18 -34.15
N VAL A 13 -8.95 16.03 -34.69
CA VAL A 13 -9.09 14.77 -33.94
C VAL A 13 -7.73 14.11 -33.68
N ALA A 14 -6.77 14.24 -34.59
CA ALA A 14 -5.42 13.64 -34.40
C ALA A 14 -4.60 14.34 -33.30
N VAL A 15 -4.80 15.63 -33.04
CA VAL A 15 -4.12 16.39 -31.98
C VAL A 15 -4.65 16.06 -30.59
N SER A 16 -5.90 15.60 -30.47
CA SER A 16 -6.50 15.27 -29.16
C SER A 16 -6.09 13.89 -28.60
N LEU A 17 -5.41 13.03 -29.38
CA LEU A 17 -4.94 11.72 -28.92
C LEU A 17 -3.51 11.71 -28.34
N THR A 18 -2.79 12.82 -28.43
CA THR A 18 -1.40 12.89 -27.89
C THR A 18 -1.33 13.37 -26.43
N GLY A 19 -2.46 13.45 -25.73
CA GLY A 19 -2.61 14.03 -24.40
C GLY A 19 -2.49 13.07 -23.21
N CYS A 20 -1.66 12.00 -23.26
CA CYS A 20 -1.38 11.18 -22.08
C CYS A 20 0.11 10.76 -22.04
N GLY A 21 1.01 11.73 -22.18
CA GLY A 21 2.38 11.60 -21.74
C GLY A 21 2.55 12.48 -20.50
N SER A 22 2.52 11.90 -19.33
CA SER A 22 2.84 12.56 -18.07
C SER A 22 4.30 13.08 -18.13
N LEU A 23 4.47 14.28 -18.64
CA LEU A 23 5.76 15.00 -18.71
C LEU A 23 6.02 15.82 -17.45
N THR A 24 5.57 15.35 -16.31
CA THR A 24 5.98 15.92 -15.03
C THR A 24 6.66 14.84 -14.23
N GLY A 25 7.95 14.98 -14.00
CA GLY A 25 8.73 14.17 -13.06
C GLY A 25 8.23 14.35 -11.63
N GLY A 26 6.96 14.00 -11.39
CA GLY A 26 6.35 13.97 -10.08
C GLY A 26 6.91 12.79 -9.29
N LYS A 27 7.09 12.96 -7.98
CA LYS A 27 7.47 11.88 -7.06
C LYS A 27 6.39 10.80 -7.11
N ARG A 28 6.81 9.53 -7.04
CA ARG A 28 5.89 8.42 -6.82
C ARG A 28 5.37 8.47 -5.39
N ILE A 29 4.07 8.46 -5.22
CA ILE A 29 3.45 8.45 -3.90
C ILE A 29 3.38 7.02 -3.41
N ILE A 30 3.93 6.77 -2.21
CA ILE A 30 3.79 5.53 -1.44
C ILE A 30 2.66 5.74 -0.44
N ARG A 31 1.56 5.01 -0.60
CA ARG A 31 0.37 5.11 0.25
C ARG A 31 0.36 3.98 1.26
N VAL A 32 0.25 4.35 2.56
CA VAL A 32 0.22 3.41 3.68
C VAL A 32 -1.05 3.63 4.48
N SER A 33 -1.85 2.59 4.69
CA SER A 33 -3.07 2.65 5.50
C SER A 33 -2.97 1.85 6.79
N HIS A 34 -3.62 2.31 7.85
CA HIS A 34 -3.79 1.56 9.09
C HIS A 34 -5.02 2.02 9.88
N ALA A 35 -5.52 1.14 10.77
CA ALA A 35 -6.72 1.39 11.57
C ALA A 35 -6.46 2.16 12.87
N GLN A 36 -5.21 2.31 13.29
CA GLN A 36 -4.85 2.87 14.60
C GLN A 36 -4.91 4.39 14.62
N SER A 37 -5.04 4.97 15.83
CA SER A 37 -4.95 6.42 16.02
C SER A 37 -3.54 6.97 15.75
N GLU A 38 -3.46 8.26 15.53
CA GLU A 38 -2.18 8.96 15.28
C GLU A 38 -1.22 8.95 16.50
N THR A 39 -1.73 8.67 17.69
CA THR A 39 -0.90 8.53 18.91
C THR A 39 -0.41 7.10 19.14
N HIS A 40 -0.89 6.14 18.36
CA HIS A 40 -0.52 4.73 18.51
C HIS A 40 0.92 4.47 18.06
N PRO A 41 1.68 3.58 18.75
CA PRO A 41 3.07 3.26 18.39
C PRO A 41 3.26 2.84 16.93
N ALA A 42 2.30 2.15 16.34
CA ALA A 42 2.36 1.78 14.91
C ALA A 42 2.36 3.00 14.00
N HIS A 43 1.56 4.05 14.31
CA HIS A 43 1.58 5.29 13.55
C HIS A 43 2.93 6.02 13.69
N LEU A 44 3.46 6.09 14.90
CA LEU A 44 4.77 6.70 15.15
C LEU A 44 5.89 5.98 14.41
N ALA A 45 5.84 4.65 14.33
CA ALA A 45 6.78 3.86 13.53
C ALA A 45 6.64 4.16 12.02
N LEU A 46 5.43 4.38 11.51
CA LEU A 46 5.21 4.77 10.13
C LEU A 46 5.68 6.20 9.83
N LEU A 47 5.62 7.11 10.80
CA LEU A 47 6.22 8.44 10.66
C LEU A 47 7.74 8.34 10.53
N ALA A 48 8.39 7.51 11.32
CA ALA A 48 9.83 7.24 11.20
C ALA A 48 10.18 6.59 9.85
N PHE A 49 9.37 5.65 9.37
CA PHE A 49 9.50 5.08 8.02
C PHE A 49 9.38 6.15 6.93
N LYS A 50 8.38 7.03 7.02
CA LYS A 50 8.20 8.15 6.10
C LYS A 50 9.44 9.05 6.06
N GLU A 51 9.91 9.48 7.23
CA GLU A 51 11.09 10.33 7.37
C GLU A 51 12.32 9.66 6.72
N TYR A 52 12.56 8.39 7.02
CA TYR A 52 13.67 7.63 6.46
C TYR A 52 13.61 7.52 4.93
N VAL A 53 12.44 7.21 4.37
CA VAL A 53 12.27 7.08 2.91
C VAL A 53 12.46 8.44 2.23
N GLU A 54 11.87 9.50 2.78
CA GLU A 54 11.95 10.84 2.20
C GLU A 54 13.33 11.47 2.36
N GLU A 55 14.09 11.11 3.43
CA GLU A 55 15.50 11.50 3.55
C GLU A 55 16.39 10.84 2.48
N LYS A 56 16.19 9.56 2.22
CA LYS A 56 17.06 8.78 1.31
C LYS A 56 16.62 8.85 -0.15
N LEU A 57 15.34 8.96 -0.42
CA LEU A 57 14.72 8.81 -1.74
C LEU A 57 13.69 9.91 -2.05
N GLY A 58 13.69 11.01 -1.31
CA GLY A 58 12.68 12.06 -1.41
C GLY A 58 12.69 12.84 -2.74
N ASP A 59 13.70 12.66 -3.57
CA ASP A 59 13.70 13.12 -4.97
C ASP A 59 12.76 12.29 -5.85
N LYS A 60 12.50 11.03 -5.50
CA LYS A 60 11.72 10.05 -6.26
C LYS A 60 10.40 9.65 -5.60
N TYR A 61 10.34 9.65 -4.26
CA TYR A 61 9.21 9.14 -3.51
C TYR A 61 8.68 10.15 -2.48
N GLU A 62 7.39 10.11 -2.23
CA GLU A 62 6.66 10.77 -1.15
C GLU A 62 5.82 9.74 -0.43
N VAL A 63 5.87 9.69 0.92
CA VAL A 63 5.07 8.75 1.71
C VAL A 63 3.83 9.46 2.27
N GLN A 64 2.66 8.91 2.01
CA GLN A 64 1.38 9.36 2.55
C GLN A 64 0.80 8.29 3.48
N ILE A 65 0.54 8.65 4.74
CA ILE A 65 0.01 7.76 5.77
C ILE A 65 -1.46 8.11 6.00
N PHE A 66 -2.33 7.10 5.99
CA PHE A 66 -3.77 7.20 6.19
C PHE A 66 -4.17 6.46 7.46
N PRO A 67 -4.21 7.16 8.64
CA PRO A 67 -4.58 6.59 9.93
C PRO A 67 -6.10 6.45 10.10
N ASN A 68 -6.53 5.89 11.25
CA ASN A 68 -7.93 5.91 11.70
C ASN A 68 -8.92 5.33 10.67
N GLU A 69 -8.56 4.29 9.93
CA GLU A 69 -9.41 3.70 8.88
C GLU A 69 -9.86 4.71 7.81
N LEU A 70 -9.08 5.76 7.56
CA LEU A 70 -9.44 6.83 6.63
C LEU A 70 -9.77 6.31 5.21
N LEU A 71 -9.17 5.18 4.81
CA LEU A 71 -9.44 4.51 3.52
C LEU A 71 -10.40 3.31 3.65
N GLY A 72 -11.08 3.17 4.81
CA GLY A 72 -11.99 2.07 5.13
C GLY A 72 -11.40 1.11 6.16
N SER A 73 -12.16 0.04 6.49
CA SER A 73 -11.73 -0.98 7.45
C SER A 73 -10.43 -1.66 7.05
N ALA A 74 -9.81 -2.41 7.99
CA ALA A 74 -8.59 -3.17 7.70
C ALA A 74 -8.76 -4.12 6.51
N GLN A 75 -9.90 -4.84 6.39
CA GLN A 75 -10.18 -5.68 5.24
C GLN A 75 -10.23 -4.87 3.95
N LYS A 76 -10.91 -3.70 3.97
CA LYS A 76 -10.96 -2.83 2.79
C LYS A 76 -9.58 -2.33 2.38
N ALA A 77 -8.73 -1.99 3.32
CA ALA A 77 -7.36 -1.57 3.05
C ALA A 77 -6.51 -2.72 2.45
N ILE A 78 -6.70 -3.97 2.91
CA ILE A 78 -6.06 -5.16 2.32
C ILE A 78 -6.51 -5.32 0.84
N GLU A 79 -7.80 -5.23 0.54
CA GLU A 79 -8.32 -5.27 -0.84
C GLU A 79 -7.71 -4.15 -1.71
N LEU A 80 -7.58 -2.94 -1.17
CA LEU A 80 -6.96 -1.83 -1.90
C LEU A 80 -5.47 -2.09 -2.17
N THR A 81 -4.77 -2.78 -1.27
CA THR A 81 -3.38 -3.21 -1.49
C THR A 81 -3.29 -4.28 -2.58
N GLN A 82 -4.20 -5.27 -2.58
CA GLN A 82 -4.25 -6.29 -3.63
C GLN A 82 -4.50 -5.71 -5.03
N THR A 83 -5.29 -4.65 -5.12
CA THR A 83 -5.57 -3.96 -6.39
C THR A 83 -4.50 -2.94 -6.78
N GLY A 84 -3.52 -2.68 -5.92
CA GLY A 84 -2.48 -1.67 -6.13
C GLY A 84 -2.96 -0.22 -5.98
N ALA A 85 -4.15 0.01 -5.41
CA ALA A 85 -4.64 1.35 -5.12
C ALA A 85 -3.88 2.02 -3.96
N ILE A 86 -3.37 1.22 -3.01
CA ILE A 86 -2.39 1.62 -2.01
C ILE A 86 -1.21 0.63 -2.02
N ASP A 87 -0.06 1.06 -1.50
CA ASP A 87 1.18 0.27 -1.57
C ASP A 87 1.36 -0.62 -0.34
N PHE A 88 0.93 -0.16 0.85
CA PHE A 88 1.07 -0.89 2.11
C PHE A 88 -0.14 -0.74 3.02
N VAL A 89 -0.41 -1.78 3.79
CA VAL A 89 -1.38 -1.76 4.89
C VAL A 89 -0.72 -2.33 6.15
N VAL A 90 -0.97 -1.71 7.30
CA VAL A 90 -0.68 -2.30 8.61
C VAL A 90 -1.97 -2.83 9.20
N ALA A 91 -2.09 -4.15 9.25
CA ALA A 91 -3.26 -4.87 9.75
C ALA A 91 -2.84 -5.95 10.76
N GLY A 92 -3.75 -6.33 11.64
CA GLY A 92 -3.55 -7.51 12.48
C GLY A 92 -3.69 -8.80 11.68
N THR A 93 -3.02 -9.87 12.09
CA THR A 93 -3.06 -11.19 11.44
C THR A 93 -4.48 -11.72 11.28
N ALA A 94 -5.36 -11.50 12.24
CA ALA A 94 -6.77 -11.88 12.16
C ALA A 94 -7.52 -11.25 10.96
N ASN A 95 -7.10 -10.10 10.45
CA ASN A 95 -7.69 -9.51 9.25
C ASN A 95 -7.17 -10.17 7.96
N LEU A 96 -6.04 -10.89 8.02
CA LEU A 96 -5.45 -11.58 6.90
C LEU A 96 -6.02 -12.99 6.70
N GLU A 97 -6.63 -13.59 7.72
CA GLU A 97 -7.23 -14.94 7.68
C GLU A 97 -8.25 -15.09 6.53
N THR A 98 -9.03 -14.04 6.27
CA THR A 98 -10.02 -14.04 5.17
C THR A 98 -9.38 -14.06 3.78
N PHE A 99 -8.10 -13.72 3.68
CA PHE A 99 -7.36 -13.63 2.41
C PHE A 99 -6.36 -14.78 2.22
N ALA A 100 -5.87 -15.35 3.32
CA ALA A 100 -4.94 -16.47 3.27
C ALA A 100 -5.04 -17.29 4.56
N ASP A 101 -5.48 -18.54 4.44
CA ASP A 101 -5.76 -19.48 5.55
C ASP A 101 -4.54 -19.70 6.46
N VAL A 102 -3.34 -19.55 5.94
CA VAL A 102 -2.10 -19.69 6.74
C VAL A 102 -2.05 -18.77 7.95
N TYR A 103 -2.73 -17.63 7.90
CA TYR A 103 -2.77 -16.69 9.02
C TYR A 103 -3.69 -17.12 10.16
N GLU A 104 -4.58 -18.12 9.98
CA GLU A 104 -5.42 -18.67 11.04
C GLU A 104 -4.57 -19.24 12.20
N ILE A 105 -3.35 -19.69 11.92
CA ILE A 105 -2.42 -20.20 12.92
C ILE A 105 -2.17 -19.19 14.05
N PHE A 106 -2.14 -17.88 13.74
CA PHE A 106 -1.87 -16.84 14.74
C PHE A 106 -3.05 -16.53 15.65
N SER A 107 -4.25 -17.00 15.32
CA SER A 107 -5.45 -16.90 16.13
C SER A 107 -5.71 -18.13 16.99
N MET A 108 -4.87 -19.18 16.89
CA MET A 108 -4.99 -20.38 17.71
C MET A 108 -4.65 -20.08 19.18
N PRO A 109 -5.57 -20.35 20.12
CA PRO A 109 -5.28 -20.16 21.52
C PRO A 109 -4.16 -21.14 21.98
N TYR A 110 -3.30 -20.66 22.86
CA TYR A 110 -2.18 -21.45 23.45
C TYR A 110 -1.17 -21.98 22.44
N LEU A 111 -1.08 -21.38 21.24
CA LEU A 111 -0.08 -21.79 20.25
C LEU A 111 1.35 -21.49 20.73
N PHE A 112 1.54 -20.39 21.45
CA PHE A 112 2.81 -19.96 22.01
C PHE A 112 2.74 -19.97 23.53
N ASP A 113 3.62 -20.77 24.18
CA ASP A 113 3.66 -20.89 25.64
C ASP A 113 4.19 -19.63 26.33
N SER A 114 4.96 -18.82 25.62
CA SER A 114 5.53 -17.57 26.13
C SER A 114 5.85 -16.57 25.02
N GLU A 115 6.11 -15.32 25.43
CA GLU A 115 6.58 -14.26 24.52
C GLU A 115 7.93 -14.61 23.88
N GLU A 116 8.82 -15.29 24.63
CA GLU A 116 10.12 -15.71 24.13
C GLU A 116 9.97 -16.73 23.01
N VAL A 117 9.08 -17.72 23.17
CA VAL A 117 8.78 -18.71 22.13
C VAL A 117 8.20 -18.02 20.90
N TYR A 118 7.23 -17.12 21.10
CA TYR A 118 6.67 -16.32 19.99
C TYR A 118 7.77 -15.58 19.21
N LYS A 119 8.62 -14.84 19.93
CA LYS A 119 9.71 -14.08 19.30
C LYS A 119 10.70 -14.98 18.57
N SER A 120 11.05 -16.13 19.13
CA SER A 120 12.00 -17.07 18.50
C SER A 120 11.44 -17.62 17.18
N VAL A 121 10.16 -17.97 17.14
CA VAL A 121 9.50 -18.44 15.91
C VAL A 121 9.39 -17.33 14.87
N MET A 122 8.98 -16.12 15.28
CA MET A 122 8.83 -15.01 14.35
C MET A 122 10.16 -14.49 13.78
N GLN A 123 11.28 -14.78 14.43
CA GLN A 123 12.62 -14.44 13.98
C GLN A 123 13.29 -15.57 13.16
N ASP A 124 12.71 -16.76 13.17
CA ASP A 124 13.18 -17.87 12.35
C ASP A 124 12.76 -17.69 10.89
N THR A 125 13.69 -17.21 10.10
CA THR A 125 13.43 -16.90 8.68
C THR A 125 13.13 -18.14 7.86
N GLU A 126 13.76 -19.29 8.15
CA GLU A 126 13.52 -20.53 7.42
C GLU A 126 12.09 -21.04 7.66
N TYR A 127 11.61 -20.94 8.91
CA TYR A 127 10.24 -21.31 9.24
C TYR A 127 9.22 -20.31 8.65
N MET A 128 9.50 -19.03 8.77
CA MET A 128 8.57 -17.96 8.35
C MET A 128 8.49 -17.78 6.82
N GLU A 129 9.47 -18.25 6.04
CA GLU A 129 9.40 -18.27 4.57
C GLU A 129 8.20 -19.07 4.03
N ASN A 130 7.63 -19.96 4.83
CA ASN A 130 6.41 -20.71 4.46
C ASN A 130 5.12 -19.94 4.78
N VAL A 131 5.21 -18.82 5.48
CA VAL A 131 4.07 -17.98 5.91
C VAL A 131 3.93 -16.72 5.04
N TYR A 132 5.04 -16.24 4.48
CA TYR A 132 5.11 -15.00 3.68
C TYR A 132 5.12 -15.21 2.18
#